data_0a4ca5c8ebe4829ec0b6f8b37324e1e2
#
_entry.id   0a4ca5c8ebe4829ec0b6f8b37324e1e2
#
_cell.length_a   1.000
_cell.length_b   1.000
_cell.length_c   1.000
_cell.angle_alpha   90.00
_cell.angle_beta   90.00
_cell.angle_gamma   90.00
#
_symmetry.space_group_name_H-M   'P 1'
#
loop_
_entity.id
_entity.type
_entity.pdbx_description
1 polymer ?
#
loop_
_entity_poly.entity_id
_entity_poly.type
_entity_poly.pdbx_seq_one_letter_code
_entity_poly.pdbx_strand_id
1 'polypeptide(L)'
;MLRAPIIDSTTKRKNEIAAARLSLHKGIPVFSIIEISVVAACNRRCPFCPVSDDYYKKLGLSGVMKLPLYEKLLNDLHSIDYNGMILFSGESEPLLHKRLDRLIKLTKSTLPQSQIEVNTNGDLLTLKKLTTLFDSGLDSISISMYDGAHQIQQFAMLRDEAELTSEQVLLRRRYFKDDNYGINMTNRGGLVDSDAFSPNKSGSSNGKSTFPIEQECYYPFYMLTVDVGANVTICSHDWAKNYVVGNFAKTHIFDIWQGTRFDLARKKLSKCDRSLPSCRKCNAIGDLIGKDSFDAWLKTY
;
A
#
# COMPACT_ATOMS: atom_id res chain seq x y z
N MET A 1 -9.37 30.57 5.87
CA MET A 1 -8.19 29.87 5.33
C MET A 1 -8.41 28.38 5.50
N LEU A 2 -8.62 27.65 4.42
CA LEU A 2 -8.63 26.18 4.44
C LEU A 2 -7.22 25.73 4.82
N ARG A 3 -7.04 25.09 5.97
CA ARG A 3 -5.76 24.50 6.33
C ARG A 3 -5.48 23.40 5.29
N ALA A 4 -4.32 23.45 4.65
CA ALA A 4 -3.89 22.39 3.76
C ALA A 4 -3.98 21.03 4.49
N PRO A 5 -4.47 19.96 3.84
CA PRO A 5 -4.53 18.65 4.45
C PRO A 5 -3.12 18.22 4.88
N ILE A 6 -3.00 17.72 6.10
CA ILE A 6 -1.71 17.21 6.58
C ILE A 6 -1.41 15.91 5.85
N ILE A 7 -0.38 15.95 5.03
CA ILE A 7 0.07 14.81 4.23
C ILE A 7 0.94 13.90 5.13
N ASP A 8 0.72 12.59 5.04
CA ASP A 8 1.55 11.58 5.69
C ASP A 8 3.03 11.80 5.32
N SER A 9 3.91 11.83 6.32
CA SER A 9 5.35 12.06 6.15
C SER A 9 6.02 11.07 5.18
N THR A 10 5.42 9.89 4.98
CA THR A 10 5.93 8.90 4.02
C THR A 10 5.49 9.15 2.58
N THR A 11 4.59 10.09 2.32
CA THR A 11 4.07 10.38 0.97
C THR A 11 5.17 10.89 0.04
N LYS A 12 5.96 11.87 0.53
CA LYS A 12 7.09 12.42 -0.25
C LYS A 12 8.07 11.32 -0.64
N ARG A 13 8.52 10.52 0.34
CA ARG A 13 9.43 9.40 0.11
C ARG A 13 8.88 8.38 -0.90
N LYS A 14 7.60 8.01 -0.78
CA LYS A 14 6.96 7.09 -1.73
C LYS A 14 6.86 7.67 -3.13
N ASN A 15 6.63 8.97 -3.26
CA ASN A 15 6.62 9.63 -4.56
C ASN A 15 8.02 9.63 -5.19
N GLU A 16 9.06 9.91 -4.42
CA GLU A 16 10.45 9.83 -4.86
C GLU A 16 10.82 8.42 -5.32
N ILE A 17 10.41 7.38 -4.58
CA ILE A 17 10.61 5.99 -4.97
C ILE A 17 9.84 5.67 -6.26
N ALA A 18 8.58 6.08 -6.37
CA ALA A 18 7.77 5.82 -7.55
C ALA A 18 8.38 6.46 -8.80
N ALA A 19 8.91 7.67 -8.70
CA ALA A 19 9.61 8.38 -9.77
C ALA A 19 10.93 7.69 -10.14
N ALA A 20 11.78 7.38 -9.15
CA ALA A 20 13.08 6.76 -9.35
C ALA A 20 12.99 5.31 -9.90
N ARG A 21 11.85 4.64 -9.70
CA ARG A 21 11.61 3.25 -10.13
C ARG A 21 10.69 3.15 -11.35
N LEU A 22 10.41 4.26 -12.00
CA LEU A 22 9.69 4.23 -13.28
C LEU A 22 10.58 3.53 -14.33
N SER A 23 10.07 2.46 -14.89
CA SER A 23 10.73 1.67 -15.93
C SER A 23 9.75 1.32 -17.06
N LEU A 24 10.28 0.86 -18.17
CA LEU A 24 9.50 0.42 -19.33
C LEU A 24 9.79 -1.04 -19.62
N HIS A 25 8.76 -1.83 -19.90
CA HIS A 25 8.89 -3.14 -20.50
C HIS A 25 8.19 -3.14 -21.86
N LYS A 26 8.94 -3.42 -22.92
CA LYS A 26 8.44 -3.35 -24.31
C LYS A 26 7.74 -2.03 -24.65
N GLY A 27 8.26 -0.91 -24.12
CA GLY A 27 7.72 0.42 -24.35
C GLY A 27 6.51 0.80 -23.47
N ILE A 28 6.04 -0.08 -22.60
CA ILE A 28 4.89 0.14 -21.70
C ILE A 28 5.42 0.46 -20.30
N PRO A 29 4.93 1.55 -19.63
CA PRO A 29 5.33 1.85 -18.25
C PRO A 29 4.95 0.71 -17.30
N VAL A 30 5.93 0.28 -16.49
CA VAL A 30 5.74 -0.74 -15.44
C VAL A 30 5.32 -0.06 -14.13
N PHE A 31 4.55 -0.76 -13.32
CA PHE A 31 4.24 -0.28 -11.96
C PHE A 31 5.52 -0.14 -11.13
N SER A 32 5.68 1.02 -10.50
CA SER A 32 6.84 1.31 -9.64
C SER A 32 6.72 0.65 -8.26
N ILE A 33 5.49 0.34 -7.83
CA ILE A 33 5.20 -0.26 -6.51
C ILE A 33 4.22 -1.42 -6.67
N ILE A 34 4.55 -2.57 -6.09
CA ILE A 34 3.60 -3.66 -5.86
C ILE A 34 3.37 -3.83 -4.36
N GLU A 35 2.12 -3.70 -3.92
CA GLU A 35 1.74 -3.97 -2.54
C GLU A 35 1.19 -5.40 -2.41
N ILE A 36 1.76 -6.17 -1.49
CA ILE A 36 1.48 -7.60 -1.37
C ILE A 36 0.95 -7.89 0.04
N SER A 37 -0.29 -8.39 0.12
CA SER A 37 -0.85 -8.97 1.33
C SER A 37 -0.51 -10.45 1.38
N VAL A 38 0.54 -10.83 2.11
CA VAL A 38 0.98 -12.24 2.25
C VAL A 38 0.21 -13.02 3.32
N VAL A 39 -0.60 -12.32 4.11
CA VAL A 39 -1.46 -12.88 5.16
C VAL A 39 -2.84 -12.22 5.06
N ALA A 40 -3.91 -12.96 5.25
CA ALA A 40 -5.26 -12.42 5.33
C ALA A 40 -5.71 -12.29 6.81
N ALA A 41 -4.88 -11.68 7.64
CA ALA A 41 -5.14 -11.47 9.07
C ALA A 41 -4.35 -10.29 9.63
N CYS A 42 -4.89 -9.67 10.68
CA CYS A 42 -4.19 -8.69 11.49
C CYS A 42 -4.44 -9.00 12.98
N ASN A 43 -3.44 -8.78 13.82
CA ASN A 43 -3.56 -8.91 15.28
C ASN A 43 -4.26 -7.71 15.92
N ARG A 44 -4.44 -6.60 15.18
CA ARG A 44 -5.17 -5.41 15.63
C ARG A 44 -6.57 -5.34 15.03
N ARG A 45 -7.46 -4.66 15.76
CA ARG A 45 -8.82 -4.28 15.32
C ARG A 45 -8.97 -2.77 15.39
N CYS A 46 -8.28 -2.07 14.50
CA CYS A 46 -8.34 -0.62 14.45
C CYS A 46 -9.71 -0.17 13.91
N PRO A 47 -10.41 0.78 14.57
CA PRO A 47 -11.74 1.21 14.15
C PRO A 47 -11.78 1.88 12.77
N PHE A 48 -10.64 2.39 12.30
CA PHE A 48 -10.45 2.99 10.98
C PHE A 48 -9.97 1.98 9.90
N CYS A 49 -9.94 0.69 10.22
CA CYS A 49 -9.42 -0.35 9.31
C CYS A 49 -10.52 -1.36 8.97
N PRO A 50 -10.80 -1.59 7.67
CA PRO A 50 -11.84 -2.53 7.25
C PRO A 50 -11.64 -3.98 7.69
N VAL A 51 -10.40 -4.40 8.01
CA VAL A 51 -10.11 -5.75 8.55
C VAL A 51 -10.90 -6.02 9.85
N SER A 52 -11.27 -4.97 10.57
CA SER A 52 -12.11 -5.06 11.77
C SER A 52 -13.60 -5.23 11.47
N ASP A 53 -14.01 -4.98 10.22
CA ASP A 53 -15.40 -5.00 9.78
C ASP A 53 -15.85 -6.42 9.37
N ASP A 54 -17.12 -6.73 9.63
CA ASP A 54 -17.72 -8.00 9.24
C ASP A 54 -17.85 -8.15 7.72
N TYR A 55 -17.92 -7.04 6.99
CA TYR A 55 -17.91 -7.09 5.53
C TYR A 55 -16.60 -7.69 4.99
N TYR A 56 -15.45 -7.27 5.54
CA TYR A 56 -14.16 -7.81 5.14
C TYR A 56 -14.07 -9.33 5.37
N LYS A 57 -14.63 -9.82 6.47
CA LYS A 57 -14.69 -11.26 6.76
C LYS A 57 -15.49 -12.05 5.72
N LYS A 58 -16.54 -11.43 5.12
CA LYS A 58 -17.36 -12.03 4.08
C LYS A 58 -16.65 -12.23 2.75
N LEU A 59 -15.49 -11.57 2.52
CA LEU A 59 -14.68 -11.79 1.32
C LEU A 59 -14.06 -13.20 1.27
N GLY A 60 -14.11 -13.95 2.36
CA GLY A 60 -13.61 -15.32 2.42
C GLY A 60 -12.08 -15.45 2.32
N LEU A 61 -11.36 -14.35 2.37
CA LEU A 61 -9.89 -14.35 2.37
C LEU A 61 -9.39 -14.87 3.72
N SER A 62 -8.54 -15.88 3.70
CA SER A 62 -8.00 -16.47 4.92
C SER A 62 -6.62 -17.09 4.69
N GLY A 63 -5.87 -17.25 5.78
CA GLY A 63 -4.56 -17.92 5.77
C GLY A 63 -3.44 -17.03 5.23
N VAL A 64 -2.51 -17.69 4.56
CA VAL A 64 -1.29 -17.08 4.01
C VAL A 64 -1.15 -17.39 2.54
N MET A 65 -0.47 -16.51 1.81
CA MET A 65 -0.13 -16.77 0.41
C MET A 65 0.76 -18.02 0.33
N LYS A 66 0.35 -18.98 -0.49
CA LYS A 66 1.09 -20.24 -0.67
C LYS A 66 2.40 -19.97 -1.38
N LEU A 67 3.47 -20.63 -0.95
CA LEU A 67 4.81 -20.43 -1.52
C LEU A 67 4.86 -20.60 -3.06
N PRO A 68 4.26 -21.63 -3.69
CA PRO A 68 4.26 -21.75 -5.14
C PRO A 68 3.61 -20.57 -5.87
N LEU A 69 2.58 -19.97 -5.24
CA LEU A 69 1.92 -18.78 -5.76
C LEU A 69 2.83 -17.55 -5.68
N TYR A 70 3.56 -17.42 -4.56
CA TYR A 70 4.53 -16.34 -4.39
C TYR A 70 5.71 -16.48 -5.35
N GLU A 71 6.22 -17.69 -5.53
CA GLU A 71 7.28 -18.01 -6.51
C GLU A 71 6.83 -17.67 -7.94
N LYS A 72 5.59 -17.99 -8.30
CA LYS A 72 5.03 -17.58 -9.59
C LYS A 72 5.04 -16.06 -9.76
N LEU A 73 4.61 -15.29 -8.74
CA LEU A 73 4.64 -13.84 -8.79
C LEU A 73 6.06 -13.32 -9.01
N LEU A 74 7.05 -13.86 -8.31
CA LEU A 74 8.45 -13.48 -8.48
C LEU A 74 8.97 -13.80 -9.88
N ASN A 75 8.61 -14.96 -10.45
CA ASN A 75 8.97 -15.34 -11.79
C ASN A 75 8.36 -14.39 -12.84
N ASP A 76 7.08 -14.03 -12.66
CA ASP A 76 6.42 -13.04 -13.53
C ASP A 76 7.16 -11.69 -13.47
N LEU A 77 7.52 -11.21 -12.26
CA LEU A 77 8.25 -9.97 -12.06
C LEU A 77 9.66 -10.02 -12.64
N HIS A 78 10.36 -11.15 -12.46
CA HIS A 78 11.69 -11.36 -13.01
C HIS A 78 11.69 -11.31 -14.56
N SER A 79 10.67 -11.88 -15.19
CA SER A 79 10.54 -11.91 -16.65
C SER A 79 10.38 -10.55 -17.33
N ILE A 80 10.05 -9.52 -16.54
CA ILE A 80 9.93 -8.13 -16.99
C ILE A 80 11.04 -7.23 -16.44
N ASP A 81 12.10 -7.81 -15.89
CA ASP A 81 13.22 -7.08 -15.25
C ASP A 81 12.76 -6.09 -14.19
N TYR A 82 11.76 -6.50 -13.36
CA TYR A 82 11.18 -5.63 -12.37
C TYR A 82 12.20 -5.15 -11.34
N ASN A 83 12.33 -3.83 -11.20
CA ASN A 83 13.24 -3.18 -10.26
C ASN A 83 12.52 -2.24 -9.30
N GLY A 84 11.19 -2.25 -9.30
CA GLY A 84 10.35 -1.41 -8.45
C GLY A 84 10.40 -1.80 -6.96
N MET A 85 9.51 -1.16 -6.18
CA MET A 85 9.37 -1.46 -4.76
C MET A 85 8.40 -2.63 -4.55
N ILE A 86 8.81 -3.61 -3.75
CA ILE A 86 7.97 -4.68 -3.22
C ILE A 86 7.62 -4.32 -1.78
N LEU A 87 6.35 -4.02 -1.56
CA LEU A 87 5.83 -3.58 -0.27
C LEU A 87 4.98 -4.68 0.37
N PHE A 88 5.49 -5.34 1.39
CA PHE A 88 4.69 -6.23 2.24
C PHE A 88 3.82 -5.39 3.18
N SER A 89 2.54 -5.31 2.87
CA SER A 89 1.58 -4.43 3.53
C SER A 89 0.14 -4.85 3.21
N GLY A 90 -0.74 -3.89 3.03
CA GLY A 90 -2.11 -4.07 2.56
C GLY A 90 -3.07 -4.43 3.68
N GLU A 91 -3.88 -5.42 3.42
CA GLU A 91 -5.04 -5.81 4.23
C GLU A 91 -4.66 -6.75 5.38
N SER A 92 -3.44 -6.60 5.93
CA SER A 92 -2.88 -7.57 6.88
C SER A 92 -1.83 -6.97 7.81
N GLU A 93 -1.36 -7.80 8.75
CA GLU A 93 -0.11 -7.58 9.46
C GLU A 93 0.94 -8.58 8.95
N PRO A 94 1.94 -8.13 8.19
CA PRO A 94 2.92 -9.03 7.56
C PRO A 94 3.72 -9.87 8.56
N LEU A 95 3.97 -9.36 9.78
CA LEU A 95 4.73 -10.08 10.81
C LEU A 95 3.98 -11.30 11.39
N LEU A 96 2.71 -11.50 11.05
CA LEU A 96 1.98 -12.75 11.31
C LEU A 96 2.42 -13.89 10.39
N HIS A 97 3.05 -13.58 9.24
CA HIS A 97 3.59 -14.62 8.38
C HIS A 97 4.84 -15.24 9.00
N LYS A 98 4.75 -16.51 9.41
CA LYS A 98 5.81 -17.21 10.18
C LYS A 98 7.15 -17.28 9.46
N ARG A 99 7.17 -17.16 8.14
CA ARG A 99 8.36 -17.28 7.30
C ARG A 99 8.51 -16.05 6.36
N LEU A 100 8.21 -14.85 6.88
CA LEU A 100 8.40 -13.61 6.14
C LEU A 100 9.88 -13.41 5.74
N ASP A 101 10.80 -13.81 6.62
CA ASP A 101 12.23 -13.89 6.37
C ASP A 101 12.56 -14.62 5.06
N ARG A 102 11.96 -15.81 4.89
CA ARG A 102 12.16 -16.62 3.67
C ARG A 102 11.60 -15.94 2.42
N LEU A 103 10.44 -15.29 2.51
CA LEU A 103 9.86 -14.56 1.38
C LEU A 103 10.77 -13.39 0.97
N ILE A 104 11.28 -12.62 1.94
CA ILE A 104 12.22 -11.52 1.71
C ILE A 104 13.50 -12.05 1.04
N LYS A 105 14.10 -13.10 1.58
CA LYS A 105 15.31 -13.72 1.02
C LYS A 105 15.09 -14.19 -0.42
N LEU A 106 13.96 -14.84 -0.70
CA LEU A 106 13.60 -15.30 -2.04
C LEU A 106 13.41 -14.12 -2.99
N THR A 107 12.73 -13.06 -2.53
CA THR A 107 12.57 -11.82 -3.30
C THR A 107 13.92 -11.21 -3.65
N LYS A 108 14.80 -11.04 -2.67
CA LYS A 108 16.11 -10.41 -2.88
C LYS A 108 16.99 -11.22 -3.81
N SER A 109 16.93 -12.54 -3.74
CA SER A 109 17.68 -13.42 -4.66
C SER A 109 17.14 -13.42 -6.09
N THR A 110 15.81 -13.28 -6.27
CA THR A 110 15.17 -13.30 -7.60
C THR A 110 15.17 -11.91 -8.25
N LEU A 111 15.01 -10.86 -7.46
CA LEU A 111 14.87 -9.47 -7.89
C LEU A 111 15.87 -8.57 -7.11
N PRO A 112 17.19 -8.73 -7.34
CA PRO A 112 18.21 -8.06 -6.54
C PRO A 112 18.17 -6.53 -6.61
N GLN A 113 17.63 -5.97 -7.70
CA GLN A 113 17.50 -4.52 -7.90
C GLN A 113 16.25 -3.93 -7.28
N SER A 114 15.29 -4.76 -6.87
CA SER A 114 14.06 -4.28 -6.24
C SER A 114 14.32 -3.82 -4.81
N GLN A 115 13.60 -2.78 -4.41
CA GLN A 115 13.56 -2.33 -3.01
C GLN A 115 12.47 -3.12 -2.26
N ILE A 116 12.80 -3.67 -1.11
CA ILE A 116 11.87 -4.45 -0.29
C ILE A 116 11.54 -3.68 0.98
N GLU A 117 10.27 -3.39 1.20
CA GLU A 117 9.78 -2.72 2.41
C GLU A 117 8.70 -3.57 3.09
N VAL A 118 8.73 -3.59 4.42
CA VAL A 118 7.65 -4.12 5.27
C VAL A 118 6.94 -2.95 5.95
N ASN A 119 5.61 -2.92 5.87
CA ASN A 119 4.79 -1.98 6.63
C ASN A 119 4.03 -2.74 7.73
N THR A 120 4.31 -2.42 8.99
CA THR A 120 3.82 -3.17 10.16
C THR A 120 3.23 -2.25 11.22
N ASN A 121 2.37 -2.83 12.09
CA ASN A 121 1.92 -2.17 13.32
C ASN A 121 2.97 -2.26 14.46
N GLY A 122 4.02 -3.04 14.30
CA GLY A 122 5.12 -3.16 15.24
C GLY A 122 4.88 -4.06 16.46
N ASP A 123 3.65 -4.49 16.74
CA ASP A 123 3.31 -5.25 17.97
C ASP A 123 4.09 -6.56 18.12
N LEU A 124 4.40 -7.18 16.99
CA LEU A 124 5.12 -8.46 16.94
C LEU A 124 6.62 -8.29 16.70
N LEU A 125 7.10 -7.03 16.67
CA LEU A 125 8.49 -6.75 16.39
C LEU A 125 9.34 -6.92 17.65
N THR A 126 10.38 -7.73 17.53
CA THR A 126 11.44 -7.91 18.54
C THR A 126 12.77 -7.64 17.88
N LEU A 127 13.85 -7.39 18.65
CA LEU A 127 15.20 -7.23 18.13
C LEU A 127 15.57 -8.38 17.20
N LYS A 128 15.43 -9.62 17.68
CA LYS A 128 15.71 -10.83 16.89
C LYS A 128 14.92 -10.87 15.56
N LYS A 129 13.64 -10.50 15.58
CA LYS A 129 12.83 -10.49 14.36
C LYS A 129 13.29 -9.39 13.42
N LEU A 130 13.57 -8.20 13.94
CA LEU A 130 14.05 -7.07 13.16
C LEU A 130 15.37 -7.41 12.46
N THR A 131 16.38 -7.88 13.19
CA THR A 131 17.68 -8.28 12.62
C THR A 131 17.52 -9.40 11.60
N THR A 132 16.73 -10.44 11.89
CA THR A 132 16.48 -11.54 10.95
C THR A 132 15.89 -11.07 9.62
N LEU A 133 14.97 -10.08 9.62
CA LEU A 133 14.39 -9.54 8.38
C LEU A 133 15.46 -8.78 7.57
N PHE A 134 16.30 -7.97 8.21
CA PHE A 134 17.37 -7.26 7.51
C PHE A 134 18.47 -8.21 7.01
N ASP A 135 18.85 -9.22 7.78
CA ASP A 135 19.78 -10.28 7.35
C ASP A 135 19.24 -11.06 6.14
N SER A 136 17.91 -11.10 5.98
CA SER A 136 17.26 -11.74 4.83
C SER A 136 17.23 -10.85 3.58
N GLY A 137 17.66 -9.58 3.67
CA GLY A 137 17.73 -8.64 2.56
C GLY A 137 16.61 -7.61 2.52
N LEU A 138 15.95 -7.34 3.67
CA LEU A 138 15.01 -6.22 3.79
C LEU A 138 15.76 -4.89 3.64
N ASP A 139 15.23 -3.96 2.84
CA ASP A 139 15.84 -2.64 2.67
C ASP A 139 15.28 -1.62 3.67
N SER A 140 13.99 -1.71 4.01
CA SER A 140 13.38 -0.82 5.02
C SER A 140 12.14 -1.42 5.68
N ILE A 141 11.85 -0.96 6.90
CA ILE A 141 10.61 -1.27 7.63
C ILE A 141 9.94 0.01 8.07
N SER A 142 8.64 0.14 7.80
CA SER A 142 7.80 1.26 8.22
C SER A 142 6.89 0.83 9.36
N ILE A 143 7.10 1.38 10.54
CA ILE A 143 6.36 1.03 11.76
C ILE A 143 5.26 2.06 12.00
N SER A 144 4.00 1.63 11.90
CA SER A 144 2.83 2.47 12.17
C SER A 144 2.53 2.48 13.67
N MET A 145 2.78 3.60 14.32
CA MET A 145 2.55 3.78 15.76
C MET A 145 1.12 4.23 16.02
N TYR A 146 0.33 3.39 16.69
CA TYR A 146 -1.10 3.62 16.92
C TYR A 146 -1.45 4.03 18.34
N ASP A 147 -0.59 3.73 19.33
CA ASP A 147 -0.95 3.77 20.75
C ASP A 147 -0.51 5.07 21.46
N GLY A 148 0.36 5.85 20.84
CA GLY A 148 0.78 7.15 21.37
C GLY A 148 2.26 7.45 21.21
N ALA A 149 2.66 8.62 21.73
CA ALA A 149 4.02 9.15 21.57
C ALA A 149 5.11 8.28 22.23
N HIS A 150 4.77 7.48 23.25
CA HIS A 150 5.71 6.56 23.91
C HIS A 150 6.31 5.52 22.94
N GLN A 151 5.58 5.16 21.88
CA GLN A 151 6.09 4.21 20.87
C GLN A 151 7.26 4.79 20.07
N ILE A 152 7.43 6.11 20.01
CA ILE A 152 8.57 6.74 19.32
C ILE A 152 9.87 6.29 19.99
N GLN A 153 9.96 6.45 21.33
CA GLN A 153 11.15 6.04 22.06
C GLN A 153 11.35 4.52 22.00
N GLN A 154 10.28 3.75 22.18
CA GLN A 154 10.33 2.29 22.13
C GLN A 154 10.95 1.78 20.82
N PHE A 155 10.47 2.24 19.67
CA PHE A 155 10.96 1.77 18.38
C PHE A 155 12.28 2.43 17.96
N ALA A 156 12.59 3.64 18.44
CA ALA A 156 13.90 4.24 18.25
C ALA A 156 14.98 3.43 18.98
N MET A 157 14.75 3.04 20.24
CA MET A 157 15.66 2.18 21.00
C MET A 157 15.86 0.83 20.31
N LEU A 158 14.78 0.21 19.81
CA LEU A 158 14.88 -1.07 19.08
C LEU A 158 15.69 -0.94 17.80
N ARG A 159 15.52 0.16 17.06
CA ARG A 159 16.34 0.49 15.89
C ARG A 159 17.81 0.62 16.24
N ASP A 160 18.10 1.41 17.27
CA ASP A 160 19.46 1.72 17.69
C ASP A 160 20.18 0.46 18.23
N GLU A 161 19.46 -0.41 18.96
CA GLU A 161 19.98 -1.72 19.42
C GLU A 161 20.25 -2.68 18.26
N ALA A 162 19.48 -2.56 17.16
CA ALA A 162 19.70 -3.31 15.93
C ALA A 162 20.78 -2.68 15.02
N GLU A 163 21.42 -1.58 15.43
CA GLU A 163 22.42 -0.82 14.65
C GLU A 163 21.89 -0.37 13.26
N LEU A 164 20.59 -0.05 13.17
CA LEU A 164 19.93 0.36 11.94
C LEU A 164 19.73 1.88 11.88
N THR A 165 19.63 2.43 10.67
CA THR A 165 19.45 3.87 10.42
C THR A 165 17.97 4.29 10.42
N SER A 166 17.71 5.60 10.44
CA SER A 166 16.37 6.16 10.32
C SER A 166 15.73 5.95 8.92
N GLU A 167 16.55 5.74 7.89
CA GLU A 167 16.11 5.40 6.55
C GLU A 167 15.70 3.92 6.44
N GLN A 168 16.29 3.07 7.27
CA GLN A 168 15.97 1.64 7.33
C GLN A 168 14.75 1.38 8.23
N VAL A 169 14.60 2.11 9.35
CA VAL A 169 13.46 1.97 10.28
C VAL A 169 12.70 3.28 10.34
N LEU A 170 11.60 3.33 9.61
CA LEU A 170 10.73 4.50 9.46
C LEU A 170 9.64 4.49 10.52
N LEU A 171 9.60 5.51 11.37
CA LEU A 171 8.59 5.66 12.40
C LEU A 171 7.43 6.51 11.89
N ARG A 172 6.28 5.88 11.71
CA ARG A 172 5.06 6.48 11.15
C ARG A 172 4.04 6.70 12.26
N ARG A 173 3.76 7.93 12.61
CA ARG A 173 2.72 8.22 13.59
C ARG A 173 1.33 7.95 13.00
N ARG A 174 0.47 7.27 13.78
CA ARG A 174 -0.91 6.94 13.46
C ARG A 174 -1.87 7.11 14.63
N TYR A 175 -1.40 7.61 15.77
CA TYR A 175 -2.22 7.88 16.95
C TYR A 175 -2.86 9.27 16.88
N PHE A 176 -4.07 9.39 17.45
CA PHE A 176 -4.97 10.54 17.30
C PHE A 176 -5.07 11.42 18.54
N LYS A 177 -4.31 11.13 19.61
CA LYS A 177 -4.49 11.80 20.91
C LYS A 177 -3.90 13.22 20.99
N ASP A 178 -3.06 13.61 20.04
CA ASP A 178 -2.46 14.93 20.00
C ASP A 178 -3.11 15.75 18.89
N ASP A 179 -3.73 16.89 19.23
CA ASP A 179 -4.45 17.79 18.30
C ASP A 179 -3.66 18.26 17.06
N ASN A 180 -2.36 18.05 17.06
CA ASN A 180 -1.47 18.43 15.94
C ASN A 180 -1.29 17.34 14.88
N TYR A 181 -2.00 16.22 15.01
CA TYR A 181 -1.84 15.08 14.12
C TYR A 181 -3.00 14.95 13.14
N GLY A 182 -2.96 15.75 12.08
CA GLY A 182 -3.86 15.61 10.95
C GLY A 182 -3.42 14.53 9.99
N ILE A 183 -3.44 13.27 10.38
CA ILE A 183 -3.34 12.20 9.39
C ILE A 183 -4.66 12.19 8.65
N ASN A 184 -4.61 12.49 7.34
CA ASN A 184 -5.78 12.34 6.50
C ASN A 184 -6.09 10.84 6.35
N MET A 185 -7.05 10.36 7.14
CA MET A 185 -7.55 8.99 7.05
C MET A 185 -8.50 8.91 5.88
N THR A 186 -8.20 8.03 4.94
CA THR A 186 -9.12 7.75 3.84
C THR A 186 -10.26 6.84 4.32
N ASN A 187 -11.42 6.96 3.67
CA ASN A 187 -12.58 6.11 3.95
C ASN A 187 -12.49 4.70 3.36
N ARG A 188 -11.31 4.29 2.88
CA ARG A 188 -11.06 2.96 2.31
C ARG A 188 -12.09 2.56 1.25
N GLY A 189 -12.30 3.44 0.26
CA GLY A 189 -13.28 3.19 -0.79
C GLY A 189 -14.74 3.24 -0.32
N GLY A 190 -15.00 3.88 0.81
CA GLY A 190 -16.33 4.03 1.39
C GLY A 190 -16.69 2.98 2.45
N LEU A 191 -15.73 2.15 2.90
CA LEU A 191 -15.95 1.14 3.94
C LEU A 191 -15.83 1.70 5.37
N VAL A 192 -15.17 2.83 5.54
CA VAL A 192 -14.89 3.43 6.84
C VAL A 192 -15.44 4.86 6.87
N ASP A 193 -16.10 5.22 7.95
CA ASP A 193 -16.43 6.62 8.23
C ASP A 193 -15.15 7.36 8.67
N SER A 194 -14.43 7.94 7.69
CA SER A 194 -13.20 8.68 7.96
C SER A 194 -13.42 9.96 8.78
N ASP A 195 -14.64 10.53 8.73
CA ASP A 195 -14.96 11.76 9.45
C ASP A 195 -15.03 11.51 10.96
N ALA A 196 -15.34 10.29 11.38
CA ALA A 196 -15.31 9.88 12.77
C ALA A 196 -13.90 9.97 13.40
N PHE A 197 -12.85 9.88 12.55
CA PHE A 197 -11.44 9.85 12.95
C PHE A 197 -10.64 11.07 12.49
N SER A 198 -11.30 12.07 11.90
CA SER A 198 -10.65 13.32 11.52
C SER A 198 -10.51 14.23 12.75
N PRO A 199 -9.29 14.70 13.08
CA PRO A 199 -9.09 15.61 14.21
C PRO A 199 -9.76 16.98 14.02
N ASN A 200 -10.23 17.29 12.82
CA ASN A 200 -10.84 18.59 12.48
C ASN A 200 -12.37 18.62 12.59
N LYS A 201 -12.98 17.91 13.56
CA LYS A 201 -14.42 18.04 13.84
C LYS A 201 -14.84 19.46 14.29
N SER A 202 -13.90 20.30 14.69
CA SER A 202 -14.17 21.66 15.21
C SER A 202 -14.02 22.75 14.16
N GLY A 203 -14.59 22.60 12.97
CA GLY A 203 -14.56 23.74 12.06
C GLY A 203 -14.97 23.55 10.61
N SER A 204 -15.39 22.40 10.20
CA SER A 204 -15.97 22.23 8.86
C SER A 204 -17.48 22.30 8.95
N SER A 205 -17.99 23.50 8.80
CA SER A 205 -19.36 23.77 8.39
C SER A 205 -19.75 22.88 7.21
N ASN A 206 -20.76 22.03 7.38
CA ASN A 206 -21.72 21.55 6.37
C ASN A 206 -21.25 21.05 5.00
N GLY A 207 -20.02 20.65 4.82
CA GLY A 207 -19.57 20.04 3.56
C GLY A 207 -19.51 18.52 3.67
N LYS A 208 -20.64 17.80 3.58
CA LYS A 208 -20.60 16.39 3.19
C LYS A 208 -19.84 16.33 1.88
N SER A 209 -18.72 15.61 1.84
CA SER A 209 -18.01 15.37 0.60
C SER A 209 -19.00 14.84 -0.42
N THR A 210 -19.23 15.58 -1.48
CA THR A 210 -20.08 15.11 -2.59
C THR A 210 -19.30 14.03 -3.32
N PHE A 211 -19.84 12.84 -3.39
CA PHE A 211 -19.24 11.74 -4.12
C PHE A 211 -19.97 11.54 -5.47
N PRO A 212 -19.24 11.10 -6.50
CA PRO A 212 -17.79 10.89 -6.55
C PRO A 212 -17.01 12.21 -6.56
N ILE A 213 -15.80 12.22 -5.98
CA ILE A 213 -14.92 13.39 -6.02
C ILE A 213 -14.39 13.60 -7.46
N GLU A 214 -14.35 14.85 -7.91
CA GLU A 214 -13.85 15.23 -9.23
C GLU A 214 -12.35 15.55 -9.15
N GLN A 215 -11.51 14.50 -9.15
CA GLN A 215 -10.05 14.61 -9.04
C GLN A 215 -9.38 13.44 -9.75
N GLU A 216 -8.27 13.70 -10.41
CA GLU A 216 -7.40 12.66 -10.98
C GLU A 216 -6.96 11.66 -9.91
N CYS A 217 -6.59 10.46 -10.35
CA CYS A 217 -6.05 9.46 -9.45
C CYS A 217 -4.96 8.65 -10.13
N TYR A 218 -3.75 8.75 -9.61
CA TYR A 218 -2.55 8.16 -10.20
C TYR A 218 -2.30 6.71 -9.75
N TYR A 219 -3.05 6.18 -8.78
CA TYR A 219 -2.84 4.80 -8.29
C TYR A 219 -2.70 3.76 -9.40
N PRO A 220 -3.60 3.65 -10.41
CA PRO A 220 -3.48 2.63 -11.44
C PRO A 220 -2.36 2.88 -12.46
N PHE A 221 -1.58 3.93 -12.30
CA PHE A 221 -0.48 4.26 -13.18
C PHE A 221 0.89 3.88 -12.62
N TYR A 222 1.02 3.77 -11.29
CA TYR A 222 2.28 3.46 -10.64
C TYR A 222 2.22 2.27 -9.67
N MET A 223 1.03 1.81 -9.29
CA MET A 223 0.85 0.80 -8.25
C MET A 223 -0.19 -0.24 -8.65
N LEU A 224 0.04 -1.48 -8.25
CA LEU A 224 -0.99 -2.51 -8.15
C LEU A 224 -0.92 -3.21 -6.80
N THR A 225 -2.02 -3.83 -6.38
CA THR A 225 -2.06 -4.59 -5.14
C THR A 225 -2.49 -6.02 -5.38
N VAL A 226 -1.92 -6.94 -4.61
CA VAL A 226 -2.25 -8.37 -4.68
C VAL A 226 -2.57 -8.92 -3.30
N ASP A 227 -3.56 -9.81 -3.23
CA ASP A 227 -3.95 -10.48 -2.00
C ASP A 227 -3.52 -11.96 -1.96
N VAL A 228 -3.79 -12.62 -0.82
CA VAL A 228 -3.45 -14.04 -0.59
C VAL A 228 -4.10 -15.01 -1.59
N GLY A 229 -5.20 -14.61 -2.21
CA GLY A 229 -5.95 -15.36 -3.23
C GLY A 229 -5.50 -15.06 -4.67
N ALA A 230 -4.40 -14.33 -4.84
CA ALA A 230 -3.87 -13.87 -6.13
C ALA A 230 -4.75 -12.86 -6.86
N ASN A 231 -5.75 -12.28 -6.22
CA ASN A 231 -6.53 -11.22 -6.85
C ASN A 231 -5.70 -9.94 -6.95
N VAL A 232 -5.85 -9.26 -8.08
CA VAL A 232 -5.17 -8.00 -8.38
C VAL A 232 -6.20 -6.88 -8.38
N THR A 233 -5.90 -5.79 -7.65
CA THR A 233 -6.72 -4.57 -7.63
C THR A 233 -5.90 -3.35 -8.07
N ILE A 234 -6.59 -2.28 -8.48
CA ILE A 234 -5.96 -1.08 -9.05
C ILE A 234 -5.32 -0.15 -8.01
N CYS A 235 -5.60 -0.35 -6.73
CA CYS A 235 -5.07 0.50 -5.66
C CYS A 235 -5.27 -0.14 -4.28
N SER A 236 -4.54 0.40 -3.30
CA SER A 236 -4.58 0.00 -1.90
C SER A 236 -5.82 0.47 -1.13
N HIS A 237 -6.82 1.06 -1.79
CA HIS A 237 -8.07 1.50 -1.17
C HIS A 237 -9.27 0.61 -1.51
N ASP A 238 -9.15 -0.29 -2.49
CA ASP A 238 -10.23 -1.22 -2.88
C ASP A 238 -10.30 -2.45 -1.97
N TRP A 239 -10.45 -2.23 -0.68
CA TRP A 239 -10.56 -3.29 0.33
C TRP A 239 -11.81 -4.15 0.16
N ALA A 240 -12.85 -3.60 -0.45
CA ALA A 240 -14.08 -4.33 -0.75
C ALA A 240 -13.97 -5.26 -1.96
N LYS A 241 -12.83 -5.24 -2.68
CA LYS A 241 -12.63 -5.98 -3.93
C LYS A 241 -13.72 -5.71 -4.98
N ASN A 242 -14.23 -4.46 -5.00
CA ASN A 242 -15.29 -4.05 -5.93
C ASN A 242 -14.81 -3.99 -7.38
N TYR A 243 -13.48 -3.89 -7.59
CA TYR A 243 -12.90 -3.80 -8.93
C TYR A 243 -11.63 -4.66 -9.05
N VAL A 244 -11.78 -5.99 -8.91
CA VAL A 244 -10.70 -6.94 -9.18
C VAL A 244 -10.41 -6.95 -10.68
N VAL A 245 -9.18 -6.64 -11.05
CA VAL A 245 -8.77 -6.48 -12.46
C VAL A 245 -8.22 -7.76 -13.08
N GLY A 246 -7.85 -8.73 -12.25
CA GLY A 246 -7.35 -10.02 -12.68
C GLY A 246 -6.97 -10.91 -11.51
N ASN A 247 -6.45 -12.10 -11.83
CA ASN A 247 -5.92 -13.03 -10.85
C ASN A 247 -4.60 -13.60 -11.39
N PHE A 248 -3.48 -13.29 -10.70
CA PHE A 248 -2.14 -13.65 -11.20
C PHE A 248 -1.82 -15.14 -11.07
N ALA A 249 -2.63 -15.93 -10.37
CA ALA A 249 -2.48 -17.40 -10.40
C ALA A 249 -2.81 -17.97 -11.79
N LYS A 250 -3.60 -17.25 -12.59
CA LYS A 250 -4.09 -17.70 -13.90
C LYS A 250 -3.48 -16.94 -15.08
N THR A 251 -3.06 -15.70 -14.84
CA THR A 251 -2.60 -14.76 -15.87
C THR A 251 -1.30 -14.14 -15.43
N HIS A 252 -0.38 -13.89 -16.34
CA HIS A 252 0.86 -13.18 -16.05
C HIS A 252 0.57 -11.79 -15.49
N ILE A 253 1.32 -11.37 -14.46
CA ILE A 253 1.03 -10.09 -13.74
C ILE A 253 1.11 -8.88 -14.67
N PHE A 254 2.02 -8.88 -15.64
CA PHE A 254 2.14 -7.78 -16.59
C PHE A 254 1.01 -7.76 -17.62
N ASP A 255 0.46 -8.93 -18.01
CA ASP A 255 -0.72 -8.98 -18.88
C ASP A 255 -1.96 -8.42 -18.17
N ILE A 256 -2.08 -8.64 -16.85
CA ILE A 256 -3.11 -8.00 -16.04
C ILE A 256 -2.91 -6.48 -16.01
N TRP A 257 -1.65 -6.03 -15.81
CA TRP A 257 -1.29 -4.61 -15.72
C TRP A 257 -1.59 -3.83 -16.99
N GLN A 258 -1.32 -4.40 -18.16
CA GLN A 258 -1.66 -3.80 -19.47
C GLN A 258 -3.06 -4.15 -19.97
N GLY A 259 -3.79 -4.97 -19.21
CA GLY A 259 -5.11 -5.48 -19.61
C GLY A 259 -6.21 -4.41 -19.62
N THR A 260 -7.30 -4.74 -20.30
CA THR A 260 -8.43 -3.82 -20.57
C THR A 260 -9.06 -3.21 -19.32
N ARG A 261 -9.06 -3.94 -18.19
CA ARG A 261 -9.65 -3.43 -16.94
C ARG A 261 -8.76 -2.36 -16.29
N PHE A 262 -7.43 -2.50 -16.32
CA PHE A 262 -6.51 -1.44 -15.91
C PHE A 262 -6.57 -0.25 -16.87
N ASP A 263 -6.60 -0.50 -18.17
CA ASP A 263 -6.71 0.54 -19.19
C ASP A 263 -7.99 1.38 -19.02
N LEU A 264 -9.14 0.73 -18.80
CA LEU A 264 -10.38 1.43 -18.49
C LEU A 264 -10.26 2.29 -17.23
N ALA A 265 -9.61 1.76 -16.17
CA ALA A 265 -9.40 2.52 -14.94
C ALA A 265 -8.53 3.76 -15.17
N ARG A 266 -7.43 3.62 -15.91
CA ARG A 266 -6.55 4.74 -16.27
C ARG A 266 -7.29 5.80 -17.08
N LYS A 267 -8.01 5.40 -18.14
CA LYS A 267 -8.79 6.31 -19.01
C LYS A 267 -9.87 7.09 -18.25
N LYS A 268 -10.51 6.47 -17.26
CA LYS A 268 -11.49 7.15 -16.41
C LYS A 268 -10.82 8.11 -15.43
N LEU A 269 -9.84 7.60 -14.68
CA LEU A 269 -9.23 8.34 -13.57
C LEU A 269 -8.33 9.49 -14.04
N SER A 270 -7.77 9.44 -15.26
CA SER A 270 -7.08 10.57 -15.88
C SER A 270 -8.01 11.71 -16.30
N LYS A 271 -9.32 11.45 -16.40
CA LYS A 271 -10.35 12.44 -16.72
C LYS A 271 -11.20 12.83 -15.51
N CYS A 272 -10.70 12.60 -14.30
CA CYS A 272 -11.43 12.81 -13.04
C CYS A 272 -12.71 11.94 -12.90
N ASP A 273 -12.94 10.99 -13.80
CA ASP A 273 -14.12 10.10 -13.74
C ASP A 273 -13.90 8.98 -12.71
N ARG A 274 -14.44 9.18 -11.52
CA ARG A 274 -14.42 8.21 -10.42
C ARG A 274 -15.70 7.34 -10.35
N SER A 275 -16.32 7.06 -11.47
CA SER A 275 -17.53 6.22 -11.55
C SER A 275 -17.28 4.71 -11.33
N LEU A 276 -16.02 4.26 -11.30
CA LEU A 276 -15.70 2.84 -11.02
C LEU A 276 -16.24 2.41 -9.64
N PRO A 277 -16.66 1.15 -9.49
CA PRO A 277 -17.26 0.66 -8.23
C PRO A 277 -16.43 0.93 -6.98
N SER A 278 -15.11 0.79 -7.04
CA SER A 278 -14.19 1.07 -5.95
C SER A 278 -13.87 2.55 -5.73
N CYS A 279 -14.20 3.42 -6.70
CA CYS A 279 -13.82 4.84 -6.70
C CYS A 279 -14.98 5.78 -6.35
N ARG A 280 -16.23 5.39 -6.65
CA ARG A 280 -17.40 6.29 -6.55
C ARG A 280 -17.67 6.85 -5.14
N LYS A 281 -17.20 6.19 -4.09
CA LYS A 281 -17.33 6.63 -2.70
C LYS A 281 -15.96 6.91 -2.06
N CYS A 282 -14.86 6.81 -2.82
CA CYS A 282 -13.52 6.96 -2.31
C CYS A 282 -13.17 8.44 -2.12
N ASN A 283 -12.62 8.80 -0.94
CA ASN A 283 -12.14 10.14 -0.63
C ASN A 283 -10.59 10.25 -0.68
N ALA A 284 -9.91 9.25 -1.23
CA ALA A 284 -8.46 9.30 -1.32
C ALA A 284 -7.98 10.41 -2.27
N ILE A 285 -7.02 11.22 -1.81
CA ILE A 285 -6.27 12.16 -2.63
C ILE A 285 -5.32 11.33 -3.49
N GLY A 286 -5.72 11.09 -4.74
CA GLY A 286 -5.08 10.10 -5.60
C GLY A 286 -3.88 10.60 -6.41
N ASP A 287 -3.59 11.91 -6.41
CA ASP A 287 -2.57 12.59 -7.21
C ASP A 287 -1.30 12.97 -6.43
N LEU A 288 -1.17 12.49 -5.19
CA LEU A 288 -0.02 12.78 -4.33
C LEU A 288 1.24 11.98 -4.70
N ILE A 289 1.10 10.85 -5.37
CA ILE A 289 2.20 9.92 -5.71
C ILE A 289 2.02 9.45 -7.15
N GLY A 290 3.14 9.35 -7.90
CA GLY A 290 3.16 8.68 -9.19
C GLY A 290 2.87 9.59 -10.39
N LYS A 291 3.11 10.90 -10.27
CA LYS A 291 2.93 11.86 -11.38
C LYS A 291 3.73 11.46 -12.61
N ASP A 292 5.00 11.05 -12.45
CA ASP A 292 5.86 10.67 -13.58
C ASP A 292 5.33 9.43 -14.30
N SER A 293 4.81 8.46 -13.54
CA SER A 293 4.17 7.27 -14.12
C SER A 293 2.87 7.64 -14.85
N PHE A 294 2.09 8.54 -14.28
CA PHE A 294 0.89 9.07 -14.93
C PHE A 294 1.23 9.74 -16.27
N ASP A 295 2.21 10.63 -16.30
CA ASP A 295 2.65 11.32 -17.51
C ASP A 295 3.25 10.37 -18.55
N ALA A 296 3.97 9.33 -18.10
CA ALA A 296 4.50 8.29 -18.99
C ALA A 296 3.37 7.50 -19.67
N TRP A 297 2.33 7.15 -18.93
CA TRP A 297 1.16 6.46 -19.48
C TRP A 297 0.36 7.31 -20.45
N LEU A 298 0.20 8.63 -20.18
CA LEU A 298 -0.51 9.53 -21.09
C LEU A 298 0.14 9.61 -22.47
N LYS A 299 1.45 9.36 -22.57
CA LYS A 299 2.17 9.31 -23.85
C LYS A 299 1.87 8.05 -24.66
N THR A 300 1.24 7.04 -24.05
CA THR A 300 0.90 5.76 -24.72
C THR A 300 -0.53 5.76 -25.26
N TYR A 301 -1.32 6.78 -24.94
CA TYR A 301 -2.70 7.01 -25.42
C TYR A 301 -2.75 8.05 -26.54
#